data_57cca5679d60b8ced1ae1d5b0a7a43e3
#
_entry.id   57cca5679d60b8ced1ae1d5b0a7a43e3
#
_cell.length_a   1.000
_cell.length_b   1.000
_cell.length_c   1.000
_cell.angle_alpha   90.00
_cell.angle_beta   90.00
_cell.angle_gamma   90.00
#
_symmetry.space_group_name_H-M   'P 1'
#
loop_
_entity.id
_entity.type
_entity.pdbx_description
1 polymer ?
#
loop_
_entity_poly.entity_id
_entity_poly.type
_entity_poly.pdbx_seq_one_letter_code
_entity_poly.pdbx_strand_id
1 'polypeptide(L)'
;MLARDLKPNRLAALKKVAADFIAKRKTDRIGLVVYAGESYTKTPITSDKALVIDVLNKVSYDGVINDGTAIGMGLATAVNRLRDSKAKSKVIILLTDGVNNTGFVDPKTAAGLASTYGIKTYTIGLGSNGSAPAPVALRQDGTFVYQLRKVEIDEELLKSIAAETGGSYYRATDNKKLAAIYKEIDKLERTDVEEIRYTKYHEKFRLFVFVAMGALFLEWLLRITLFKSALA
;
A
#
# COMPACT_ATOMS: atom_id res chain seq x y z
N MET A 1 7.99 16.17 11.15
CA MET A 1 6.55 16.02 10.74
C MET A 1 5.59 17.09 11.32
N LEU A 2 5.93 17.82 12.37
CA LEU A 2 5.09 18.87 12.93
C LEU A 2 5.33 20.27 12.32
N ALA A 3 6.25 20.43 11.40
CA ALA A 3 6.47 21.69 10.68
C ALA A 3 5.24 22.15 9.90
N ARG A 4 5.05 23.48 9.76
CA ARG A 4 3.84 24.12 9.24
C ARG A 4 3.99 24.71 7.84
N ASP A 5 4.92 24.23 7.06
CA ASP A 5 5.06 24.56 5.63
C ASP A 5 3.99 23.86 4.77
N LEU A 6 3.53 22.69 5.20
CA LEU A 6 2.27 22.08 4.70
C LEU A 6 1.14 22.37 5.72
N LYS A 7 -0.06 22.65 5.24
CA LYS A 7 -1.18 23.05 6.12
C LYS A 7 -2.08 21.87 6.49
N PRO A 8 -2.47 21.72 7.77
CA PRO A 8 -2.10 22.53 8.94
C PRO A 8 -0.68 22.27 9.47
N ASN A 9 -0.14 21.09 9.24
CA ASN A 9 1.26 20.67 9.41
C ASN A 9 1.54 19.47 8.49
N ARG A 10 2.81 19.06 8.36
CA ARG A 10 3.22 17.97 7.47
C ARG A 10 2.48 16.68 7.76
N LEU A 11 2.37 16.28 9.03
CA LEU A 11 1.72 15.02 9.43
C LEU A 11 0.22 15.03 9.09
N ALA A 12 -0.49 16.10 9.37
CA ALA A 12 -1.92 16.19 9.08
C ALA A 12 -2.20 16.25 7.57
N ALA A 13 -1.37 16.97 6.81
CA ALA A 13 -1.45 16.99 5.35
C ALA A 13 -1.23 15.59 4.75
N LEU A 14 -0.20 14.88 5.24
CA LEU A 14 0.11 13.51 4.85
C LEU A 14 -1.07 12.57 5.13
N LYS A 15 -1.61 12.57 6.36
CA LYS A 15 -2.73 11.72 6.76
C LYS A 15 -3.92 11.87 5.81
N LYS A 16 -4.29 13.11 5.49
CA LYS A 16 -5.40 13.41 4.59
C LYS A 16 -5.18 12.80 3.20
N VAL A 17 -4.01 13.09 2.60
CA VAL A 17 -3.71 12.60 1.24
C VAL A 17 -3.55 11.09 1.20
N ALA A 18 -2.91 10.50 2.22
CA ALA A 18 -2.74 9.06 2.31
C ALA A 18 -4.08 8.35 2.54
N ALA A 19 -4.98 8.88 3.36
CA ALA A 19 -6.32 8.33 3.55
C ALA A 19 -7.13 8.33 2.24
N ASP A 20 -7.08 9.45 1.48
CA ASP A 20 -7.72 9.56 0.16
C ASP A 20 -7.15 8.54 -0.84
N PHE A 21 -5.85 8.30 -0.81
CA PHE A 21 -5.18 7.29 -1.63
C PHE A 21 -5.62 5.88 -1.25
N ILE A 22 -5.57 5.54 0.05
CA ILE A 22 -5.97 4.23 0.57
C ILE A 22 -7.42 3.90 0.21
N ALA A 23 -8.34 4.87 0.35
CA ALA A 23 -9.75 4.68 0.04
C ALA A 23 -10.01 4.33 -1.44
N LYS A 24 -9.15 4.78 -2.36
CA LYS A 24 -9.26 4.51 -3.80
C LYS A 24 -8.72 3.13 -4.21
N ARG A 25 -7.89 2.50 -3.38
CA ARG A 25 -7.24 1.21 -3.65
C ARG A 25 -8.12 0.03 -3.23
N LYS A 26 -9.19 -0.25 -3.98
CA LYS A 26 -10.22 -1.25 -3.60
C LYS A 26 -9.65 -2.67 -3.44
N THR A 27 -8.77 -3.09 -4.32
CA THR A 27 -8.26 -4.47 -4.43
C THR A 27 -6.94 -4.70 -3.68
N ASP A 28 -6.19 -3.63 -3.37
CA ASP A 28 -4.88 -3.75 -2.77
C ASP A 28 -4.97 -4.16 -1.28
N ARG A 29 -3.92 -4.80 -0.80
CA ARG A 29 -3.68 -5.02 0.63
C ARG A 29 -2.67 -4.00 1.10
N ILE A 30 -2.95 -3.31 2.20
CA ILE A 30 -2.15 -2.19 2.68
C ILE A 30 -1.76 -2.43 4.13
N GLY A 31 -0.51 -2.17 4.47
CA GLY A 31 0.01 -2.11 5.83
C GLY A 31 0.55 -0.73 6.15
N LEU A 32 0.71 -0.41 7.42
CA LEU A 32 1.25 0.86 7.90
C LEU A 32 2.43 0.61 8.83
N VAL A 33 3.58 1.15 8.45
CA VAL A 33 4.79 1.24 9.28
C VAL A 33 5.01 2.68 9.68
N VAL A 34 5.31 2.92 10.95
CA VAL A 34 5.66 4.23 11.49
C VAL A 34 7.08 4.15 12.01
N TYR A 35 7.86 5.19 11.79
CA TYR A 35 9.23 5.28 12.28
C TYR A 35 9.59 6.71 12.73
N ALA A 36 10.49 6.77 13.69
CA ALA A 36 11.18 7.95 14.19
C ALA A 36 12.61 7.53 14.56
N GLY A 37 13.05 7.56 15.82
CA GLY A 37 14.29 6.91 16.27
C GLY A 37 14.27 5.39 16.15
N GLU A 38 13.09 4.80 16.18
CA GLU A 38 12.80 3.37 15.99
C GLU A 38 11.69 3.18 14.96
N SER A 39 11.42 1.93 14.56
CA SER A 39 10.35 1.61 13.62
C SER A 39 9.48 0.47 14.12
N TYR A 40 8.17 0.55 13.85
CA TYR A 40 7.23 -0.51 14.18
C TYR A 40 6.07 -0.60 13.20
N THR A 41 5.50 -1.78 13.10
CA THR A 41 4.30 -2.02 12.29
C THR A 41 3.08 -1.55 13.06
N LYS A 42 2.44 -0.48 12.60
CA LYS A 42 1.21 0.06 13.19
C LYS A 42 -0.01 -0.74 12.77
N THR A 43 -0.04 -1.19 11.49
CA THR A 43 -1.06 -2.08 10.97
C THR A 43 -0.40 -3.12 10.07
N PRO A 44 -0.61 -4.43 10.27
CA PRO A 44 -0.16 -5.45 9.34
C PRO A 44 -0.86 -5.31 7.99
N ILE A 45 -0.36 -6.00 6.97
CA ILE A 45 -0.93 -5.96 5.61
C ILE A 45 -2.35 -6.55 5.64
N THR A 46 -3.34 -5.73 5.33
CA THR A 46 -4.77 -6.09 5.34
C THR A 46 -5.52 -5.55 4.13
N SER A 47 -6.64 -6.18 3.79
CA SER A 47 -7.60 -5.66 2.81
C SER A 47 -8.60 -4.67 3.41
N ASP A 48 -8.67 -4.57 4.74
CA ASP A 48 -9.57 -3.64 5.45
C ASP A 48 -9.02 -2.21 5.42
N LYS A 49 -9.51 -1.42 4.46
CA LYS A 49 -9.12 -0.02 4.28
C LYS A 49 -9.59 0.87 5.42
N ALA A 50 -10.75 0.57 6.00
CA ALA A 50 -11.33 1.36 7.08
C ALA A 50 -10.43 1.26 8.32
N LEU A 51 -9.95 0.06 8.65
CA LEU A 51 -8.98 -0.15 9.72
C LEU A 51 -7.69 0.62 9.48
N VAL A 52 -7.12 0.54 8.27
CA VAL A 52 -5.85 1.24 7.96
C VAL A 52 -6.01 2.75 8.07
N ILE A 53 -7.13 3.31 7.58
CA ILE A 53 -7.43 4.75 7.65
C ILE A 53 -7.65 5.19 9.12
N ASP A 54 -8.37 4.41 9.91
CA ASP A 54 -8.59 4.70 11.34
C ASP A 54 -7.25 4.74 12.10
N VAL A 55 -6.41 3.72 11.90
CA VAL A 55 -5.09 3.64 12.52
C VAL A 55 -4.16 4.77 12.03
N LEU A 56 -4.19 5.11 10.74
CA LEU A 56 -3.44 6.25 10.18
C LEU A 56 -3.85 7.56 10.85
N ASN A 57 -5.16 7.79 11.04
CA ASN A 57 -5.67 8.99 11.69
C ASN A 57 -5.25 9.10 13.15
N LYS A 58 -5.03 7.98 13.84
CA LYS A 58 -4.55 7.92 15.23
C LYS A 58 -3.03 8.07 15.37
N VAL A 59 -2.25 8.08 14.27
CA VAL A 59 -0.82 8.37 14.35
C VAL A 59 -0.61 9.77 14.88
N SER A 60 0.10 9.92 15.97
CA SER A 60 0.38 11.21 16.62
C SER A 60 1.82 11.24 17.11
N TYR A 61 2.30 12.42 17.40
CA TYR A 61 3.51 12.61 18.19
C TYR A 61 3.09 12.48 19.67
N ASP A 62 3.33 11.33 20.23
CA ASP A 62 2.93 11.01 21.62
C ASP A 62 4.13 10.87 22.57
N GLY A 63 5.35 11.05 22.07
CA GLY A 63 6.57 10.92 22.85
C GLY A 63 6.93 9.48 23.29
N VAL A 64 6.18 8.49 22.82
CA VAL A 64 6.42 7.07 23.16
C VAL A 64 7.66 6.53 22.45
N ILE A 65 7.99 7.06 21.27
CA ILE A 65 9.15 6.66 20.49
C ILE A 65 10.22 7.74 20.63
N ASN A 66 11.48 7.33 20.77
CA ASN A 66 12.63 8.23 20.79
C ASN A 66 12.62 9.11 19.54
N ASP A 67 12.95 10.39 19.72
CA ASP A 67 13.07 11.34 18.61
C ASP A 67 14.21 10.94 17.66
N GLY A 68 14.03 11.22 16.38
CA GLY A 68 14.99 10.88 15.35
C GLY A 68 14.33 10.50 14.03
N THR A 69 15.16 10.11 13.06
CA THR A 69 14.74 9.70 11.72
C THR A 69 15.53 8.47 11.28
N ALA A 70 15.03 7.29 11.59
CA ALA A 70 15.63 6.01 11.25
C ALA A 70 15.06 5.45 9.94
N ILE A 71 15.42 6.05 8.79
CA ILE A 71 14.90 5.69 7.46
C ILE A 71 15.17 4.20 7.16
N GLY A 72 16.40 3.73 7.41
CA GLY A 72 16.79 2.36 7.17
C GLY A 72 15.98 1.35 7.98
N MET A 73 15.68 1.66 9.25
CA MET A 73 14.82 0.84 10.10
C MET A 73 13.38 0.79 9.57
N GLY A 74 12.82 1.95 9.19
CA GLY A 74 11.49 2.04 8.59
C GLY A 74 11.36 1.21 7.33
N LEU A 75 12.33 1.34 6.43
CA LEU A 75 12.38 0.59 5.17
C LEU A 75 12.54 -0.91 5.43
N ALA A 76 13.50 -1.32 6.27
CA ALA A 76 13.72 -2.73 6.61
C ALA A 76 12.49 -3.38 7.25
N THR A 77 11.78 -2.67 8.14
CA THR A 77 10.52 -3.14 8.73
C THR A 77 9.46 -3.34 7.67
N ALA A 78 9.30 -2.42 6.71
CA ALA A 78 8.34 -2.54 5.62
C ALA A 78 8.70 -3.70 4.67
N VAL A 79 9.98 -3.86 4.32
CA VAL A 79 10.50 -4.99 3.53
C VAL A 79 10.17 -6.31 4.20
N ASN A 80 10.44 -6.43 5.50
CA ASN A 80 10.16 -7.66 6.26
C ASN A 80 8.65 -8.03 6.24
N ARG A 81 7.74 -7.05 6.15
CA ARG A 81 6.30 -7.31 6.03
C ARG A 81 5.88 -7.73 4.63
N LEU A 82 6.63 -7.33 3.60
CA LEU A 82 6.30 -7.61 2.20
C LEU A 82 7.06 -8.80 1.60
N ARG A 83 8.21 -9.20 2.17
CA ARG A 83 9.11 -10.21 1.58
C ARG A 83 8.38 -11.51 1.23
N ASP A 84 7.55 -12.01 2.13
CA ASP A 84 6.85 -13.29 1.99
C ASP A 84 5.48 -13.15 1.28
N SER A 85 5.15 -11.95 0.82
CA SER A 85 3.91 -11.70 0.08
C SER A 85 3.95 -12.33 -1.30
N LYS A 86 2.88 -13.05 -1.66
CA LYS A 86 2.67 -13.65 -3.00
C LYS A 86 2.01 -12.68 -3.99
N ALA A 87 1.91 -11.39 -3.65
CA ALA A 87 1.34 -10.39 -4.55
C ALA A 87 2.20 -10.22 -5.81
N LYS A 88 1.54 -9.99 -6.97
CA LYS A 88 2.23 -9.73 -8.26
C LYS A 88 3.08 -8.46 -8.22
N SER A 89 2.59 -7.42 -7.53
CA SER A 89 3.33 -6.18 -7.29
C SER A 89 3.46 -5.93 -5.80
N LYS A 90 4.66 -5.57 -5.35
CA LYS A 90 4.98 -5.21 -3.97
C LYS A 90 5.58 -3.81 -3.97
N VAL A 91 4.95 -2.88 -3.27
CA VAL A 91 5.31 -1.47 -3.28
C VAL A 91 5.42 -0.91 -1.87
N ILE A 92 6.46 -0.13 -1.64
CA ILE A 92 6.64 0.70 -0.45
C ILE A 92 6.54 2.16 -0.87
N ILE A 93 5.78 2.97 -0.15
CA ILE A 93 5.80 4.43 -0.23
C ILE A 93 6.46 4.93 1.05
N LEU A 94 7.71 5.35 0.92
CA LEU A 94 8.53 5.87 2.02
C LEU A 94 8.44 7.39 2.06
N LEU A 95 7.96 7.95 3.18
CA LEU A 95 7.84 9.39 3.37
C LEU A 95 8.72 9.84 4.54
N THR A 96 9.52 10.87 4.31
CA THR A 96 10.36 11.51 5.33
C THR A 96 10.35 13.02 5.19
N ASP A 97 10.55 13.73 6.29
CA ASP A 97 10.75 15.18 6.32
C ASP A 97 12.10 15.59 6.91
N GLY A 98 13.02 14.62 7.05
CA GLY A 98 14.35 14.82 7.62
C GLY A 98 15.43 13.98 6.94
N VAL A 99 16.63 14.07 7.48
CA VAL A 99 17.80 13.26 7.13
C VAL A 99 17.86 12.02 8.03
N ASN A 100 18.43 10.93 7.51
CA ASN A 100 18.67 9.75 8.35
C ASN A 100 19.74 10.06 9.42
N ASN A 101 19.36 10.06 10.69
CA ASN A 101 20.24 10.44 11.80
C ASN A 101 20.25 9.44 12.97
N THR A 102 19.45 8.39 12.90
CA THR A 102 19.33 7.36 13.93
C THR A 102 19.09 5.99 13.31
N GLY A 103 19.07 4.97 14.16
CA GLY A 103 18.84 3.58 13.75
C GLY A 103 20.15 2.84 13.41
N PHE A 104 20.09 1.52 13.52
CA PHE A 104 21.25 0.63 13.30
C PHE A 104 21.23 -0.06 11.92
N VAL A 105 20.16 0.11 11.13
CA VAL A 105 20.09 -0.41 9.76
C VAL A 105 20.42 0.71 8.80
N ASP A 106 21.45 0.49 7.97
CA ASP A 106 21.79 1.43 6.90
C ASP A 106 20.69 1.46 5.83
N PRO A 107 20.22 2.66 5.40
CA PRO A 107 19.17 2.79 4.41
C PRO A 107 19.46 2.14 3.06
N LYS A 108 20.72 2.17 2.59
CA LYS A 108 21.13 1.52 1.33
C LYS A 108 21.07 0.00 1.45
N THR A 109 21.50 -0.54 2.59
CA THR A 109 21.37 -1.97 2.87
C THR A 109 19.90 -2.40 2.86
N ALA A 110 19.01 -1.61 3.45
CA ALA A 110 17.58 -1.88 3.43
C ALA A 110 16.98 -1.79 1.99
N ALA A 111 17.49 -0.87 1.16
CA ALA A 111 17.11 -0.75 -0.24
C ALA A 111 17.56 -1.97 -1.06
N GLY A 112 18.81 -2.44 -0.87
CA GLY A 112 19.29 -3.68 -1.49
C GLY A 112 18.44 -4.90 -1.15
N LEU A 113 17.98 -5.01 0.11
CA LEU A 113 17.03 -6.05 0.50
C LEU A 113 15.68 -5.89 -0.22
N ALA A 114 15.15 -4.67 -0.31
CA ALA A 114 13.91 -4.41 -1.03
C ALA A 114 14.03 -4.84 -2.50
N SER A 115 15.12 -4.47 -3.16
CA SER A 115 15.44 -4.86 -4.54
C SER A 115 15.51 -6.39 -4.69
N THR A 116 16.21 -7.09 -3.79
CA THR A 116 16.35 -8.56 -3.78
C THR A 116 14.98 -9.26 -3.71
N TYR A 117 14.03 -8.72 -2.94
CA TYR A 117 12.68 -9.27 -2.84
C TYR A 117 11.70 -8.73 -3.91
N GLY A 118 12.17 -7.98 -4.89
CA GLY A 118 11.36 -7.38 -5.95
C GLY A 118 10.32 -6.40 -5.40
N ILE A 119 10.69 -5.65 -4.35
CA ILE A 119 9.84 -4.64 -3.71
C ILE A 119 10.25 -3.26 -4.24
N LYS A 120 9.36 -2.63 -4.99
CA LYS A 120 9.56 -1.28 -5.52
C LYS A 120 9.34 -0.24 -4.42
N THR A 121 10.22 0.75 -4.31
CA THR A 121 10.12 1.78 -3.28
C THR A 121 10.04 3.17 -3.90
N TYR A 122 8.90 3.84 -3.71
CA TYR A 122 8.73 5.26 -3.99
C TYR A 122 9.12 6.06 -2.77
N THR A 123 10.02 7.04 -2.94
CA THR A 123 10.49 7.89 -1.85
C THR A 123 9.96 9.30 -2.00
N ILE A 124 9.40 9.86 -0.93
CA ILE A 124 8.81 11.20 -0.93
C ILE A 124 9.45 12.03 0.19
N GLY A 125 10.19 13.08 -0.20
CA GLY A 125 10.67 14.09 0.73
C GLY A 125 9.60 15.15 0.98
N LEU A 126 9.20 15.36 2.25
CA LEU A 126 8.17 16.32 2.64
C LEU A 126 8.79 17.61 3.16
N GLY A 127 8.49 18.73 2.55
CA GLY A 127 8.87 20.05 3.06
C GLY A 127 9.17 21.07 1.97
N SER A 128 8.99 22.34 2.30
CA SER A 128 9.31 23.46 1.44
C SER A 128 10.83 23.56 1.21
N ASN A 129 11.21 24.32 0.16
CA ASN A 129 12.61 24.70 0.00
C ASN A 129 12.92 25.88 0.95
N GLY A 130 14.07 25.81 1.64
CA GLY A 130 14.53 26.87 2.54
C GLY A 130 14.18 26.62 4.00
N SER A 131 13.41 27.51 4.63
CA SER A 131 13.08 27.45 6.06
C SER A 131 11.60 27.26 6.28
N ALA A 132 11.23 26.52 7.33
CA ALA A 132 9.85 26.29 7.73
C ALA A 132 9.65 26.50 9.24
N PRO A 133 8.47 26.95 9.69
CA PRO A 133 8.14 26.99 11.10
C PRO A 133 8.11 25.56 11.67
N ALA A 134 9.07 25.22 12.52
CA ALA A 134 9.19 23.92 13.18
C ALA A 134 9.09 24.08 14.70
N PRO A 135 8.55 23.10 15.43
CA PRO A 135 8.49 23.14 16.88
C PRO A 135 9.89 23.05 17.48
N VAL A 136 10.20 23.91 18.43
CA VAL A 136 11.50 23.96 19.12
C VAL A 136 11.37 23.68 20.61
N ALA A 137 10.19 23.85 21.18
CA ALA A 137 9.90 23.58 22.59
C ALA A 137 8.43 23.26 22.79
N LEU A 138 8.12 22.53 23.84
CA LEU A 138 6.78 22.27 24.32
C LEU A 138 6.56 23.12 25.57
N ARG A 139 5.51 23.94 25.61
CA ARG A 139 5.11 24.72 26.81
C ARG A 139 4.45 23.83 27.83
N GLN A 140 4.35 24.28 29.04
CA GLN A 140 3.66 23.56 30.13
C GLN A 140 2.16 23.36 29.88
N ASP A 141 1.55 24.21 29.05
CA ASP A 141 0.16 24.08 28.58
C ASP A 141 -0.03 23.07 27.43
N GLY A 142 1.02 22.37 27.04
CA GLY A 142 0.99 21.40 25.94
C GLY A 142 1.06 22.01 24.51
N THR A 143 1.26 23.33 24.41
CA THR A 143 1.41 23.97 23.08
C THR A 143 2.87 24.05 22.64
N PHE A 144 3.08 23.86 21.32
CA PHE A 144 4.42 23.97 20.73
C PHE A 144 4.81 25.41 20.45
N VAL A 145 6.06 25.75 20.76
CA VAL A 145 6.71 26.99 20.33
C VAL A 145 7.34 26.73 18.97
N TYR A 146 7.00 27.56 17.97
CA TYR A 146 7.52 27.42 16.60
C TYR A 146 8.58 28.47 16.32
N GLN A 147 9.66 28.06 15.62
CA GLN A 147 10.67 28.95 15.08
C GLN A 147 11.00 28.54 13.64
N LEU A 148 11.47 29.48 12.84
CA LEU A 148 11.96 29.17 11.50
C LEU A 148 13.23 28.33 11.61
N ARG A 149 13.18 27.13 11.02
CA ARG A 149 14.33 26.24 10.90
C ARG A 149 14.55 25.86 9.45
N LYS A 150 15.81 25.68 9.07
CA LYS A 150 16.16 25.17 7.75
C LYS A 150 15.60 23.79 7.55
N VAL A 151 14.97 23.56 6.41
CA VAL A 151 14.48 22.23 6.03
C VAL A 151 15.62 21.46 5.39
N GLU A 152 16.03 20.37 6.03
CA GLU A 152 17.08 19.49 5.55
C GLU A 152 16.49 18.11 5.23
N ILE A 153 16.63 17.71 3.98
CA ILE A 153 16.22 16.39 3.47
C ILE A 153 17.35 15.85 2.63
N ASP A 154 17.74 14.62 2.89
CA ASP A 154 18.76 13.93 2.11
C ASP A 154 18.15 13.39 0.81
N GLU A 155 18.05 14.29 -0.19
CA GLU A 155 17.48 13.93 -1.49
C GLU A 155 18.35 12.90 -2.24
N GLU A 156 19.68 12.92 -2.06
CA GLU A 156 20.56 11.97 -2.71
C GLU A 156 20.34 10.55 -2.19
N LEU A 157 20.20 10.40 -0.89
CA LEU A 157 19.86 9.13 -0.27
C LEU A 157 18.49 8.62 -0.78
N LEU A 158 17.46 9.48 -0.78
CA LEU A 158 16.12 9.12 -1.23
C LEU A 158 16.08 8.73 -2.71
N LYS A 159 16.82 9.45 -3.57
CA LYS A 159 16.99 9.12 -4.99
C LYS A 159 17.70 7.78 -5.17
N SER A 160 18.74 7.51 -4.37
CA SER A 160 19.48 6.24 -4.45
C SER A 160 18.60 5.05 -4.05
N ILE A 161 17.82 5.16 -2.98
CA ILE A 161 16.85 4.11 -2.55
C ILE A 161 15.82 3.83 -3.65
N ALA A 162 15.24 4.89 -4.22
CA ALA A 162 14.24 4.75 -5.27
C ALA A 162 14.83 4.09 -6.53
N ALA A 163 16.01 4.54 -6.98
CA ALA A 163 16.66 4.01 -8.16
C ALA A 163 17.04 2.53 -8.00
N GLU A 164 17.59 2.13 -6.85
CA GLU A 164 17.99 0.75 -6.57
C GLU A 164 16.81 -0.23 -6.55
N THR A 165 15.63 0.25 -6.17
CA THR A 165 14.42 -0.57 -6.06
C THR A 165 13.49 -0.46 -7.27
N GLY A 166 13.87 0.30 -8.32
CA GLY A 166 13.06 0.53 -9.51
C GLY A 166 11.84 1.44 -9.28
N GLY A 167 11.87 2.23 -8.21
CA GLY A 167 10.87 3.27 -7.92
C GLY A 167 11.30 4.66 -8.40
N SER A 168 10.65 5.69 -7.86
CA SER A 168 10.94 7.10 -8.18
C SER A 168 10.99 7.96 -6.92
N TYR A 169 11.84 8.98 -6.94
CA TYR A 169 11.90 10.01 -5.90
C TYR A 169 11.00 11.18 -6.24
N TYR A 170 10.30 11.71 -5.25
CA TYR A 170 9.47 12.91 -5.36
C TYR A 170 9.76 13.89 -4.22
N ARG A 171 9.55 15.18 -4.50
CA ARG A 171 9.59 16.25 -3.50
C ARG A 171 8.23 16.93 -3.38
N ALA A 172 7.61 16.82 -2.23
CA ALA A 172 6.34 17.47 -1.89
C ALA A 172 6.59 18.74 -1.08
N THR A 173 6.51 19.90 -1.72
CA THR A 173 6.71 21.22 -1.09
C THR A 173 5.43 21.83 -0.55
N ASP A 174 4.28 21.33 -0.97
CA ASP A 174 2.95 21.80 -0.58
C ASP A 174 1.91 20.69 -0.71
N ASN A 175 0.71 20.93 -0.20
CA ASN A 175 -0.39 19.96 -0.20
C ASN A 175 -0.85 19.55 -1.61
N LYS A 176 -0.78 20.45 -2.60
CA LYS A 176 -1.19 20.17 -3.99
C LYS A 176 -0.19 19.23 -4.64
N LYS A 177 1.11 19.48 -4.47
CA LYS A 177 2.17 18.60 -4.98
C LYS A 177 2.11 17.22 -4.33
N LEU A 178 1.89 17.15 -3.01
CA LEU A 178 1.73 15.87 -2.32
C LEU A 178 0.56 15.06 -2.92
N ALA A 179 -0.58 15.68 -3.15
CA ALA A 179 -1.73 15.01 -3.77
C ALA A 179 -1.46 14.59 -5.22
N ALA A 180 -0.71 15.40 -5.99
CA ALA A 180 -0.32 15.07 -7.36
C ALA A 180 0.63 13.86 -7.42
N ILE A 181 1.61 13.79 -6.51
CA ILE A 181 2.54 12.65 -6.38
C ILE A 181 1.79 11.35 -6.12
N TYR A 182 0.86 11.35 -5.17
CA TYR A 182 0.05 10.15 -4.90
C TYR A 182 -0.81 9.73 -6.10
N LYS A 183 -1.33 10.69 -6.89
CA LYS A 183 -2.05 10.37 -8.14
C LYS A 183 -1.13 9.77 -9.19
N GLU A 184 0.12 10.23 -9.27
CA GLU A 184 1.10 9.70 -10.21
C GLU A 184 1.50 8.28 -9.83
N ILE A 185 1.80 8.03 -8.55
CA ILE A 185 2.07 6.68 -8.05
C ILE A 185 0.86 5.75 -8.28
N ASP A 186 -0.36 6.26 -8.06
CA ASP A 186 -1.60 5.51 -8.36
C ASP A 186 -1.66 5.08 -9.81
N LYS A 187 -1.29 5.96 -10.74
CA LYS A 187 -1.29 5.67 -12.19
C LYS A 187 -0.21 4.65 -12.56
N LEU A 188 1.01 4.76 -11.97
CA LEU A 188 2.13 3.87 -12.24
C LEU A 188 1.91 2.44 -11.71
N GLU A 189 1.19 2.31 -10.60
CA GLU A 189 0.97 1.02 -9.92
C GLU A 189 -0.44 0.47 -10.12
N ARG A 190 -1.22 0.98 -11.05
CA ARG A 190 -2.43 0.32 -11.52
C ARG A 190 -2.03 -0.87 -12.37
N THR A 191 -1.95 -2.01 -11.74
CA THR A 191 -1.95 -3.27 -12.47
C THR A 191 -3.37 -3.49 -12.99
N ASP A 192 -3.53 -3.71 -14.30
CA ASP A 192 -4.79 -4.22 -14.84
C ASP A 192 -5.07 -5.54 -14.12
N VAL A 193 -6.01 -5.49 -13.20
CA VAL A 193 -6.55 -6.71 -12.60
C VAL A 193 -7.33 -7.34 -13.74
N GLU A 194 -6.79 -8.37 -14.38
CA GLU A 194 -7.60 -9.30 -15.16
C GLU A 194 -8.72 -9.75 -14.22
N GLU A 195 -9.92 -9.22 -14.45
CA GLU A 195 -11.11 -9.72 -13.79
C GLU A 195 -11.20 -11.19 -14.13
N ILE A 196 -10.81 -12.06 -13.21
CA ILE A 196 -11.17 -13.47 -13.30
C ILE A 196 -12.68 -13.48 -13.12
N ARG A 197 -13.41 -13.30 -14.21
CA ARG A 197 -14.86 -13.49 -14.24
C ARG A 197 -15.09 -14.96 -13.99
N TYR A 198 -15.39 -15.32 -12.76
CA TYR A 198 -16.00 -16.59 -12.46
C TYR A 198 -17.40 -16.59 -13.09
N THR A 199 -17.49 -17.01 -14.35
CA THR A 199 -18.75 -17.34 -14.98
C THR A 199 -19.26 -18.60 -14.29
N LYS A 200 -20.24 -18.45 -13.40
CA LYS A 200 -21.02 -19.61 -12.93
C LYS A 200 -21.79 -20.17 -14.11
N TYR A 201 -21.25 -21.23 -14.71
CA TYR A 201 -22.01 -21.99 -15.69
C TYR A 201 -23.13 -22.71 -14.95
N HIS A 202 -24.38 -22.37 -15.28
CA HIS A 202 -25.52 -23.17 -14.87
C HIS A 202 -25.56 -24.39 -15.79
N GLU A 203 -25.01 -25.48 -15.32
CA GLU A 203 -25.03 -26.75 -16.05
C GLU A 203 -26.47 -27.25 -16.17
N LYS A 204 -27.01 -27.23 -17.37
CA LYS A 204 -28.37 -27.74 -17.70
C LYS A 204 -28.31 -29.19 -18.23
N PHE A 205 -27.21 -29.90 -18.02
CA PHE A 205 -27.00 -31.25 -18.53
C PHE A 205 -28.11 -32.21 -18.05
N ARG A 206 -28.68 -32.02 -16.86
CA ARG A 206 -29.74 -32.86 -16.29
C ARG A 206 -30.95 -32.98 -17.21
N LEU A 207 -31.36 -31.92 -17.88
CA LEU A 207 -32.47 -31.91 -18.81
C LEU A 207 -32.18 -32.80 -20.02
N PHE A 208 -30.97 -32.73 -20.57
CA PHE A 208 -30.56 -33.58 -21.72
C PHE A 208 -30.42 -35.04 -21.32
N VAL A 209 -29.96 -35.35 -20.10
CA VAL A 209 -29.90 -36.72 -19.57
C VAL A 209 -31.28 -37.32 -19.45
N PHE A 210 -32.26 -36.58 -18.93
CA PHE A 210 -33.64 -37.08 -18.85
C PHE A 210 -34.28 -37.31 -20.22
N VAL A 211 -34.02 -36.45 -21.21
CA VAL A 211 -34.50 -36.63 -22.58
C VAL A 211 -33.86 -37.86 -23.20
N ALA A 212 -32.54 -38.07 -23.05
CA ALA A 212 -31.84 -39.25 -23.56
C ALA A 212 -32.37 -40.56 -22.90
N MET A 213 -32.58 -40.57 -21.58
CA MET A 213 -33.17 -41.70 -20.87
C MET A 213 -34.59 -42.00 -21.34
N GLY A 214 -35.40 -40.97 -21.57
CA GLY A 214 -36.74 -41.13 -22.14
C GLY A 214 -36.74 -41.72 -23.53
N ALA A 215 -35.82 -41.31 -24.40
CA ALA A 215 -35.66 -41.88 -25.75
C ALA A 215 -35.24 -43.35 -25.70
N LEU A 216 -34.29 -43.72 -24.85
CA LEU A 216 -33.89 -45.12 -24.66
C LEU A 216 -35.01 -45.99 -24.12
N PHE A 217 -35.79 -45.48 -23.20
CA PHE A 217 -36.96 -46.18 -22.64
C PHE A 217 -38.04 -46.38 -23.70
N LEU A 218 -38.28 -45.38 -24.53
CA LEU A 218 -39.24 -45.47 -25.65
C LEU A 218 -38.77 -46.50 -26.70
N GLU A 219 -37.47 -46.51 -27.07
CA GLU A 219 -36.90 -47.52 -27.96
C GLU A 219 -37.10 -48.94 -27.40
N TRP A 220 -36.81 -49.14 -26.12
CA TRP A 220 -36.98 -50.42 -25.42
C TRP A 220 -38.47 -50.89 -25.48
N LEU A 221 -39.39 -49.96 -25.22
CA LEU A 221 -40.82 -50.21 -25.23
C LEU A 221 -41.31 -50.58 -26.65
N LEU A 222 -40.88 -49.89 -27.69
CA LEU A 222 -41.20 -50.15 -29.08
C LEU A 222 -40.64 -51.50 -29.52
N ARG A 223 -39.46 -51.89 -29.10
CA ARG A 223 -38.89 -53.21 -29.37
C ARG A 223 -39.72 -54.36 -28.82
N ILE A 224 -40.24 -54.22 -27.61
CA ILE A 224 -41.02 -55.25 -26.94
C ILE A 224 -42.45 -55.32 -27.47
N THR A 225 -43.04 -54.19 -27.89
CA THR A 225 -44.47 -54.13 -28.23
C THR A 225 -44.69 -54.25 -29.74
N LEU A 226 -44.09 -53.40 -30.58
CA LEU A 226 -44.40 -53.32 -32.02
C LEU A 226 -43.46 -54.14 -32.88
N PHE A 227 -42.21 -54.30 -32.51
CA PHE A 227 -41.21 -55.02 -33.33
C PHE A 227 -40.87 -56.42 -32.81
N LYS A 228 -41.68 -56.98 -31.97
CA LYS A 228 -41.48 -58.32 -31.40
C LYS A 228 -41.55 -59.40 -32.46
N SER A 229 -42.24 -59.19 -33.60
CA SER A 229 -42.38 -60.15 -34.69
C SER A 229 -41.37 -60.05 -35.82
N ALA A 230 -40.47 -59.06 -35.78
CA ALA A 230 -39.45 -58.87 -36.81
C ALA A 230 -38.07 -59.48 -36.47
N LEU A 231 -37.94 -60.10 -35.30
CA LEU A 231 -36.75 -60.74 -34.78
C LEU A 231 -36.94 -62.21 -34.38
N ALA A 232 -38.04 -62.85 -34.87
CA ALA A 232 -38.29 -64.29 -34.78
C ALA A 232 -37.95 -65.00 -36.07
#